data_d03e620e97f4e3feaa127777bd3bd2ff
#
_entry.id   d03e620e97f4e3feaa127777bd3bd2ff
#
_cell.length_a   1.000
_cell.length_b   1.000
_cell.length_c   1.000
_cell.angle_alpha   90.00
_cell.angle_beta   90.00
_cell.angle_gamma   90.00
#
_symmetry.space_group_name_H-M   'P 1'
#
loop_
_entity.id
_entity.type
_entity.pdbx_description
1 polymer ?
#
loop_
_entity_poly.entity_id
_entity_poly.type
_entity_poly.pdbx_seq_one_letter_code
_entity_poly.pdbx_strand_id
1 'polypeptide(L)'
;MITVLLVRHADIDLPPSSDDPPLNELGRRRAELLARTVAEAGVTAIVTSVFRRTKQTAQPLASRTQLQPVVAGPDLADRIRAGSLGDVVLVVGHTNTVPPLVQELGGTPSPIGEREFDNLFVVTVDAGGVRLKYGEREP
;
A
#
# COMPACT_ATOMS: atom_id res chain seq x y z
N MET A 1 10.73 2.56 -16.77
CA MET A 1 10.43 3.38 -15.58
C MET A 1 9.54 2.58 -14.65
N ILE A 2 9.86 2.55 -13.38
CA ILE A 2 9.09 1.79 -12.39
C ILE A 2 8.38 2.74 -11.46
N THR A 3 7.08 2.54 -11.30
CA THR A 3 6.23 3.30 -10.38
C THR A 3 5.79 2.40 -9.25
N VAL A 4 5.92 2.88 -8.02
CA VAL A 4 5.47 2.15 -6.83
C VAL A 4 4.40 2.97 -6.13
N LEU A 5 3.27 2.32 -5.87
CA LEU A 5 2.16 2.88 -5.11
C LEU A 5 2.23 2.28 -3.72
N LEU A 6 2.38 3.13 -2.69
CA LEU A 6 2.55 2.64 -1.32
C LEU A 6 1.45 3.19 -0.44
N VAL A 7 0.78 2.29 0.27
CA VAL A 7 -0.28 2.65 1.21
C VAL A 7 -0.08 1.91 2.52
N ARG A 8 -0.52 2.52 3.62
CA ARG A 8 -0.75 1.81 4.87
C ARG A 8 -2.01 0.96 4.70
N HIS A 9 -2.07 -0.20 5.39
CA HIS A 9 -3.32 -0.97 5.46
C HIS A 9 -4.49 -0.07 5.84
N ALA A 10 -5.69 -0.42 5.39
CA ALA A 10 -6.89 0.36 5.66
C ALA A 10 -7.31 0.25 7.14
N ASP A 11 -8.39 0.91 7.48
CA ASP A 11 -8.82 1.16 8.86
C ASP A 11 -9.06 -0.13 9.65
N ILE A 12 -8.58 -0.11 10.87
CA ILE A 12 -8.84 -1.12 11.90
C ILE A 12 -9.40 -0.42 13.14
N ASP A 13 -9.99 -1.17 14.04
CA ASP A 13 -10.40 -0.62 15.32
C ASP A 13 -9.18 -0.23 16.15
N LEU A 14 -9.25 0.93 16.81
CA LEU A 14 -8.20 1.43 17.69
C LEU A 14 -8.78 1.70 19.07
N PRO A 15 -8.17 1.13 20.14
CA PRO A 15 -7.00 0.25 20.10
C PRO A 15 -7.28 -1.08 19.44
N PRO A 16 -6.25 -1.76 18.89
CA PRO A 16 -6.46 -3.01 18.17
C PRO A 16 -7.04 -4.11 19.06
N SER A 17 -7.93 -4.91 18.49
CA SER A 17 -8.61 -6.00 19.19
C SER A 17 -7.71 -7.22 19.41
N SER A 18 -6.61 -7.33 18.67
CA SER A 18 -5.67 -8.44 18.74
C SER A 18 -4.35 -8.03 18.09
N ASP A 19 -3.38 -8.96 18.04
CA ASP A 19 -2.09 -8.73 17.39
C ASP A 19 -2.21 -8.76 15.87
N ASP A 20 -3.27 -9.36 15.35
CA ASP A 20 -3.52 -9.43 13.91
C ASP A 20 -4.98 -9.03 13.62
N PRO A 21 -5.35 -7.77 13.89
CA PRO A 21 -6.74 -7.34 13.72
C PRO A 21 -7.15 -7.31 12.26
N PRO A 22 -8.44 -7.62 11.97
CA PRO A 22 -8.98 -7.44 10.63
C PRO A 22 -9.29 -5.96 10.36
N LEU A 23 -9.57 -5.63 9.10
CA LEU A 23 -10.15 -4.34 8.77
C LEU A 23 -11.52 -4.22 9.45
N ASN A 24 -11.86 -3.01 9.87
CA ASN A 24 -13.22 -2.71 10.28
C ASN A 24 -14.08 -2.37 9.04
N GLU A 25 -15.34 -2.00 9.24
CA GLU A 25 -16.21 -1.70 8.11
C GLU A 25 -15.72 -0.54 7.26
N LEU A 26 -15.25 0.53 7.88
CA LEU A 26 -14.67 1.67 7.16
C LEU A 26 -13.43 1.24 6.37
N GLY A 27 -12.60 0.39 6.95
CA GLY A 27 -11.41 -0.15 6.28
C GLY A 27 -11.76 -0.99 5.05
N ARG A 28 -12.81 -1.78 5.13
CA ARG A 28 -13.26 -2.56 3.97
C ARG A 28 -13.74 -1.65 2.84
N ARG A 29 -14.46 -0.56 3.17
CA ARG A 29 -14.88 0.42 2.18
C ARG A 29 -13.67 1.16 1.58
N ARG A 30 -12.67 1.48 2.40
CA ARG A 30 -11.44 2.12 1.92
C ARG A 30 -10.66 1.20 1.00
N ALA A 31 -10.61 -0.10 1.28
CA ALA A 31 -9.96 -1.07 0.41
C ALA A 31 -10.63 -1.14 -0.96
N GLU A 32 -11.96 -1.11 -0.99
CA GLU A 32 -12.71 -1.04 -2.25
C GLU A 32 -12.41 0.26 -3.00
N LEU A 33 -12.33 1.37 -2.29
CA LEU A 33 -12.03 2.66 -2.89
C LEU A 33 -10.59 2.70 -3.43
N LEU A 34 -9.64 2.10 -2.70
CA LEU A 34 -8.27 1.95 -3.20
C LEU A 34 -8.27 1.22 -4.54
N ALA A 35 -8.97 0.10 -4.62
CA ALA A 35 -9.05 -0.68 -5.85
C ALA A 35 -9.57 0.16 -7.02
N ARG A 36 -10.61 0.97 -6.78
CA ARG A 36 -11.15 1.85 -7.82
C ARG A 36 -10.18 2.99 -8.17
N THR A 37 -9.50 3.55 -7.16
CA THR A 37 -8.57 4.67 -7.36
C THR A 37 -7.41 4.27 -8.26
N VAL A 38 -6.88 3.06 -8.11
CA VAL A 38 -5.72 2.60 -8.88
C VAL A 38 -6.08 1.62 -9.99
N ALA A 39 -7.37 1.44 -10.28
CA ALA A 39 -7.84 0.45 -11.25
C ALA A 39 -7.21 0.61 -12.64
N GLU A 40 -6.95 1.86 -13.06
CA GLU A 40 -6.41 2.17 -14.39
C GLU A 40 -4.89 2.37 -14.38
N ALA A 41 -4.23 2.15 -13.25
CA ALA A 41 -2.79 2.39 -13.15
C ALA A 41 -1.94 1.30 -13.81
N GLY A 42 -2.55 0.17 -14.18
CA GLY A 42 -1.81 -0.93 -14.79
C GLY A 42 -0.93 -1.68 -13.81
N VAL A 43 -1.43 -1.90 -12.60
CA VAL A 43 -0.68 -2.59 -11.54
C VAL A 43 -0.22 -3.96 -12.03
N THR A 44 1.08 -4.24 -11.89
CA THR A 44 1.70 -5.50 -12.33
C THR A 44 2.00 -6.45 -11.19
N ALA A 45 2.05 -5.95 -9.95
CA ALA A 45 2.27 -6.79 -8.77
C ALA A 45 1.68 -6.12 -7.53
N ILE A 46 1.24 -6.94 -6.58
CA ILE A 46 0.72 -6.49 -5.29
C ILE A 46 1.55 -7.14 -4.20
N VAL A 47 2.08 -6.32 -3.29
CA VAL A 47 2.92 -6.77 -2.18
C VAL A 47 2.24 -6.40 -0.86
N THR A 48 2.16 -7.37 0.05
CA THR A 48 1.59 -7.18 1.39
C THR A 48 2.59 -7.63 2.45
N SER A 49 2.26 -7.38 3.72
CA SER A 49 2.94 -8.04 4.83
C SER A 49 2.22 -9.36 5.13
N VAL A 50 2.72 -10.10 6.15
CA VAL A 50 2.07 -11.32 6.60
C VAL A 50 0.75 -11.08 7.34
N PHE A 51 0.49 -9.84 7.77
CA PHE A 51 -0.68 -9.52 8.57
C PHE A 51 -1.93 -9.42 7.71
N ARG A 52 -3.04 -9.96 8.24
CA ARG A 52 -4.29 -10.00 7.45
C ARG A 52 -4.81 -8.61 7.09
N ARG A 53 -4.55 -7.57 7.90
CA ARG A 53 -5.01 -6.21 7.57
C ARG A 53 -4.41 -5.69 6.27
N THR A 54 -3.16 -6.02 5.95
CA THR A 54 -2.57 -5.66 4.65
C THR A 54 -3.15 -6.51 3.52
N LYS A 55 -3.35 -7.79 3.77
CA LYS A 55 -3.91 -8.71 2.77
C LYS A 55 -5.36 -8.33 2.44
N GLN A 56 -6.15 -7.98 3.45
CA GLN A 56 -7.53 -7.54 3.26
C GLN A 56 -7.61 -6.21 2.52
N THR A 57 -6.68 -5.29 2.77
CA THR A 57 -6.62 -4.03 2.04
C THR A 57 -6.33 -4.26 0.54
N ALA A 58 -5.49 -5.22 0.23
CA ALA A 58 -5.12 -5.54 -1.15
C ALA A 58 -6.18 -6.37 -1.89
N GLN A 59 -7.04 -7.09 -1.17
CA GLN A 59 -7.92 -8.10 -1.75
C GLN A 59 -8.84 -7.57 -2.86
N PRO A 60 -9.53 -6.42 -2.71
CA PRO A 60 -10.39 -5.93 -3.80
C PRO A 60 -9.63 -5.68 -5.10
N LEU A 61 -8.43 -5.10 -5.02
CA LEU A 61 -7.62 -4.90 -6.22
C LEU A 61 -7.11 -6.22 -6.79
N ALA A 62 -6.69 -7.15 -5.92
CA ALA A 62 -6.24 -8.47 -6.35
C ALA A 62 -7.34 -9.18 -7.15
N SER A 63 -8.58 -9.09 -6.69
CA SER A 63 -9.71 -9.68 -7.39
C SER A 63 -9.95 -9.05 -8.76
N ARG A 64 -9.81 -7.73 -8.85
CA ARG A 64 -10.02 -7.00 -10.11
C ARG A 64 -8.93 -7.29 -11.14
N THR A 65 -7.68 -7.43 -10.68
CA THR A 65 -6.52 -7.60 -11.57
C THR A 65 -6.19 -9.06 -11.82
N GLN A 66 -6.75 -9.98 -11.05
CA GLN A 66 -6.39 -11.40 -11.05
C GLN A 66 -4.93 -11.64 -10.69
N LEU A 67 -4.31 -10.68 -9.98
CA LEU A 67 -2.94 -10.82 -9.48
C LEU A 67 -2.96 -11.54 -8.12
N GLN A 68 -1.97 -12.41 -7.93
CA GLN A 68 -1.77 -13.08 -6.64
C GLN A 68 -0.83 -12.22 -5.79
N PRO A 69 -1.28 -11.68 -4.66
CA PRO A 69 -0.40 -10.90 -3.79
C PRO A 69 0.77 -11.73 -3.28
N VAL A 70 1.93 -11.09 -3.15
CA VAL A 70 3.13 -11.69 -2.56
C VAL A 70 3.50 -10.98 -1.27
N VAL A 71 4.14 -11.70 -0.36
CA VAL A 71 4.56 -11.14 0.93
C VAL A 71 5.93 -10.48 0.77
N ALA A 72 6.08 -9.27 1.33
CA ALA A 72 7.33 -8.53 1.29
C ALA A 72 8.44 -9.28 2.03
N GLY A 73 9.61 -9.35 1.42
CA GLY A 73 10.82 -9.81 2.05
C GLY A 73 11.80 -8.67 2.28
N PRO A 74 12.95 -8.93 2.91
CA PRO A 74 13.94 -7.89 3.19
C PRO A 74 14.60 -7.31 1.94
N ASP A 75 14.49 -8.00 0.82
CA ASP A 75 15.06 -7.60 -0.47
C ASP A 75 14.03 -6.89 -1.39
N LEU A 76 12.92 -6.40 -0.83
CA LEU A 76 11.82 -5.87 -1.65
C LEU A 76 12.27 -4.73 -2.57
N ALA A 77 13.02 -3.75 -2.05
CA ALA A 77 13.48 -2.62 -2.86
C ALA A 77 14.37 -3.09 -4.02
N ASP A 78 15.26 -4.05 -3.76
CA ASP A 78 16.14 -4.61 -4.80
C ASP A 78 15.33 -5.33 -5.87
N ARG A 79 14.32 -6.09 -5.47
CA ARG A 79 13.45 -6.79 -6.42
C ARG A 79 12.64 -5.83 -7.28
N ILE A 80 12.16 -4.75 -6.66
CA ILE A 80 11.44 -3.69 -7.39
C ILE A 80 12.37 -3.08 -8.45
N ARG A 81 13.58 -2.67 -8.05
CA ARG A 81 14.54 -2.05 -8.98
C ARG A 81 14.97 -2.99 -10.09
N ALA A 82 15.07 -4.28 -9.80
CA ALA A 82 15.44 -5.28 -10.80
C ALA A 82 14.33 -5.51 -11.84
N GLY A 83 13.14 -4.97 -11.63
CA GLY A 83 12.01 -5.18 -12.52
C GLY A 83 11.31 -6.53 -12.35
N SER A 84 11.67 -7.28 -11.31
CA SER A 84 11.08 -8.61 -11.05
C SER A 84 9.58 -8.57 -10.80
N LEU A 85 9.07 -7.41 -10.36
CA LEU A 85 7.65 -7.22 -10.05
C LEU A 85 6.92 -6.41 -11.13
N GLY A 86 7.60 -6.08 -12.23
CA GLY A 86 7.04 -5.30 -13.32
C GLY A 86 7.14 -3.80 -13.08
N ASP A 87 6.40 -3.03 -13.86
CA ASP A 87 6.57 -1.58 -13.93
C ASP A 87 5.69 -0.79 -12.97
N VAL A 88 4.63 -1.39 -12.42
CA VAL A 88 3.72 -0.72 -11.49
C VAL A 88 3.43 -1.66 -10.32
N VAL A 89 3.96 -1.33 -9.15
CA VAL A 89 3.88 -2.19 -7.97
C VAL A 89 3.06 -1.49 -6.89
N LEU A 90 2.02 -2.16 -6.37
CA LEU A 90 1.31 -1.70 -5.19
C LEU A 90 1.91 -2.39 -3.96
N VAL A 91 2.31 -1.60 -2.97
CA VAL A 91 2.79 -2.09 -1.67
C VAL A 91 1.82 -1.66 -0.59
N VAL A 92 1.26 -2.61 0.14
CA VAL A 92 0.42 -2.36 1.30
C VAL A 92 1.21 -2.70 2.55
N GLY A 93 1.49 -1.71 3.36
CA GLY A 93 2.33 -1.87 4.56
C GLY A 93 1.76 -1.20 5.78
N HIS A 94 2.64 -0.67 6.60
CA HIS A 94 2.33 -0.14 7.93
C HIS A 94 2.97 1.23 8.12
N THR A 95 2.61 1.91 9.23
CA THR A 95 3.16 3.24 9.56
C THR A 95 4.68 3.22 9.70
N ASN A 96 5.25 2.09 10.13
CA ASN A 96 6.68 1.94 10.36
C ASN A 96 7.44 1.37 9.16
N THR A 97 6.76 0.87 8.13
CA THR A 97 7.41 0.26 6.96
C THR A 97 7.29 1.08 5.69
N VAL A 98 6.18 1.81 5.53
CA VAL A 98 5.93 2.56 4.30
C VAL A 98 6.89 3.76 4.16
N PRO A 99 7.05 4.66 5.14
CA PRO A 99 7.95 5.79 4.95
C PRO A 99 9.41 5.39 4.68
N PRO A 100 10.00 4.41 5.41
CA PRO A 100 11.36 3.98 5.08
C PRO A 100 11.49 3.41 3.67
N LEU A 101 10.48 2.68 3.19
CA LEU A 101 10.52 2.13 1.84
C LEU A 101 10.40 3.25 0.78
N VAL A 102 9.56 4.26 1.03
CA VAL A 102 9.49 5.44 0.17
C VAL A 102 10.87 6.07 0.01
N GLN A 103 11.57 6.27 1.12
CA GLN A 103 12.92 6.84 1.09
C GLN A 103 13.90 5.94 0.34
N GLU A 104 13.87 4.66 0.60
CA GLU A 104 14.75 3.68 -0.04
C GLU A 104 14.55 3.64 -1.56
N LEU A 105 13.34 3.90 -2.03
CA LEU A 105 13.02 3.93 -3.46
C LEU A 105 13.28 5.29 -4.11
N GLY A 106 13.80 6.25 -3.37
CA GLY A 106 14.16 7.56 -3.92
C GLY A 106 13.07 8.62 -3.79
N GLY A 107 12.00 8.35 -3.06
CA GLY A 107 10.96 9.32 -2.77
C GLY A 107 11.25 10.11 -1.51
N THR A 108 10.37 11.06 -1.19
CA THR A 108 10.44 11.85 0.03
C THR A 108 9.49 11.26 1.06
N PRO A 109 10.00 10.69 2.16
CA PRO A 109 9.12 10.10 3.16
C PRO A 109 8.39 11.19 3.95
N SER A 110 7.20 10.86 4.40
CA SER A 110 6.42 11.66 5.34
C SER A 110 5.89 10.73 6.41
N PRO A 111 5.88 11.15 7.68
CA PRO A 111 5.32 10.30 8.73
C PRO A 111 3.82 10.08 8.51
N ILE A 112 3.35 8.92 8.94
CA ILE A 112 1.93 8.57 8.91
C ILE A 112 1.44 8.52 10.34
N GLY A 113 0.45 9.35 10.67
CA GLY A 113 -0.13 9.36 12.02
C GLY A 113 -0.89 8.08 12.32
N GLU A 114 -1.04 7.76 13.60
CA GLU A 114 -1.69 6.54 14.03
C GLU A 114 -3.11 6.37 13.48
N ARG A 115 -3.82 7.49 13.29
CA ARG A 115 -5.21 7.49 12.80
C ARG A 115 -5.34 7.91 11.35
N GLU A 116 -4.23 7.99 10.62
CA GLU A 116 -4.22 8.31 9.20
C GLU A 116 -4.19 7.03 8.37
N PHE A 117 -5.23 6.80 7.58
CA PHE A 117 -5.37 5.61 6.73
C PHE A 117 -5.54 5.97 5.25
N ASP A 118 -5.36 7.24 4.89
CA ASP A 118 -5.70 7.75 3.56
C ASP A 118 -4.49 8.25 2.76
N ASN A 119 -3.27 7.95 3.20
CA ASN A 119 -2.07 8.34 2.46
C ASN A 119 -1.78 7.37 1.33
N LEU A 120 -1.56 7.91 0.14
CA LEU A 120 -1.09 7.16 -1.01
C LEU A 120 0.19 7.83 -1.51
N PHE A 121 1.31 7.13 -1.35
CA PHE A 121 2.58 7.59 -1.91
C PHE A 121 2.72 7.03 -3.32
N VAL A 122 3.06 7.90 -4.26
CA VAL A 122 3.35 7.50 -5.64
C VAL A 122 4.82 7.84 -5.88
N VAL A 123 5.65 6.83 -6.05
CA VAL A 123 7.09 6.99 -6.21
C VAL A 123 7.50 6.47 -7.58
N THR A 124 8.14 7.32 -8.37
CA THR A 124 8.89 6.88 -9.54
C THR A 124 10.29 6.56 -9.04
N VAL A 125 10.71 5.30 -9.17
CA VAL A 125 11.93 4.81 -8.55
C VAL A 125 13.13 5.65 -8.99
N ASP A 126 13.87 6.15 -8.00
CA ASP A 126 15.04 7.02 -8.14
C ASP A 126 14.79 8.36 -8.85
N ALA A 127 13.53 8.77 -8.99
CA ALA A 127 13.16 10.04 -9.63
C ALA A 127 12.20 10.89 -8.78
N GLY A 128 11.95 10.48 -7.53
CA GLY A 128 11.09 11.23 -6.62
C GLY A 128 9.65 10.75 -6.63
N GLY A 129 8.79 11.45 -5.90
CA GLY A 129 7.40 11.05 -5.80
C GLY A 129 6.55 12.10 -5.11
N VAL A 130 5.28 11.77 -4.94
CA VAL A 130 4.30 12.63 -4.28
C VAL A 130 3.49 11.81 -3.29
N ARG A 131 2.94 12.49 -2.29
CA ARG A 131 1.96 11.90 -1.38
C ARG A 131 0.60 12.48 -1.70
N LEU A 132 -0.35 11.59 -1.96
CA LEU A 132 -1.74 11.94 -2.22
C LEU A 132 -2.61 11.44 -1.06
N LYS A 133 -3.81 11.95 -0.98
CA LYS A 133 -4.82 11.45 -0.06
C LYS A 133 -5.90 10.78 -0.88
N TYR A 134 -6.37 9.64 -0.42
CA TYR A 134 -7.44 8.92 -1.09
C TYR A 134 -8.51 8.52 -0.08
N GLY A 135 -9.76 8.47 -0.56
CA GLY A 135 -10.86 8.04 0.25
C GLY A 135 -11.59 9.18 0.96
N GLU A 136 -12.68 8.79 1.58
CA GLU A 136 -13.50 9.72 2.35
C GLU A 136 -12.80 10.09 3.64
N ARG A 137 -12.91 11.37 3.99
CA ARG A 137 -12.44 11.87 5.27
C ARG A 137 -13.63 12.21 6.14
N GLU A 138 -13.47 11.96 7.43
CA GLU A 138 -14.42 12.46 8.40
C GLU A 138 -14.37 13.98 8.38
N PRO A 139 -15.54 14.64 8.40
CA PRO A 139 -15.61 16.09 8.41
C PRO A 139 -14.95 16.70 9.64
#